data_a39dcffa1252d8c42748fc57fe0c7ac4
#
_entry.id   a39dcffa1252d8c42748fc57fe0c7ac4
#
_cell.length_a   1.000
_cell.length_b   1.000
_cell.length_c   1.000
_cell.angle_alpha   90.00
_cell.angle_beta   90.00
_cell.angle_gamma   90.00
#
_symmetry.space_group_name_H-M   'P 1'
#
loop_
_entity.id
_entity.type
_entity.pdbx_description
1 polymer ?
#
loop_
_entity_poly.entity_id
_entity_poly.type
_entity_poly.pdbx_seq_one_letter_code
_entity_poly.pdbx_strand_id
1 'polypeptide(L)'
;MVWPNLGPVNSSMNRINLLRVIGICTAIVLALHACMTFYGDLIRPSFRASDLFSGEIPPDKAKLAAAGGLASFSWDGDLLANYAAAMAAGILHFPSIDAGGRASENKTVQAAIIAALKVSPIRPALWLTLGTLQAQTAAAVTPAVKMSYLTGAVPIDVAFSRVQTVTSGAAATDEEVKLLAQSDIRSALANRSRYEPLLIAAYVQATPQGKSLLLETTEVTDPKFNEILRRY
;
A
#
# COMPACT_ATOMS: atom_id res chain seq x y z
N MET A 1 -0.16 74.20 37.59
CA MET A 1 0.04 72.78 37.45
C MET A 1 -0.14 72.43 35.98
N VAL A 2 0.98 72.23 35.23
CA VAL A 2 0.96 71.99 33.78
C VAL A 2 1.17 70.54 33.54
N TRP A 3 0.16 69.85 32.94
CA TRP A 3 0.30 68.44 32.56
C TRP A 3 1.18 68.31 31.35
N PRO A 4 2.14 67.37 31.30
CA PRO A 4 2.94 67.12 30.09
C PRO A 4 2.08 66.48 29.03
N ASN A 5 2.07 67.07 27.87
CA ASN A 5 1.41 66.58 26.64
C ASN A 5 2.15 65.37 26.13
N LEU A 6 1.65 64.17 26.44
CA LEU A 6 2.15 62.93 25.87
C LEU A 6 1.68 62.86 24.41
N GLY A 7 2.58 63.23 23.50
CA GLY A 7 2.35 63.15 22.07
C GLY A 7 1.99 61.72 21.64
N PRO A 8 1.29 61.58 20.50
CA PRO A 8 0.82 60.25 20.03
C PRO A 8 2.00 59.32 19.78
N VAL A 9 2.10 58.31 20.61
CA VAL A 9 3.06 57.25 20.45
C VAL A 9 2.92 56.62 19.07
N ASN A 10 3.99 56.53 18.31
CA ASN A 10 4.23 56.03 16.96
C ASN A 10 3.60 54.62 16.69
N SER A 11 2.29 54.51 16.67
CA SER A 11 1.56 53.27 16.45
C SER A 11 1.66 52.76 15.00
N SER A 12 1.95 53.63 14.04
CA SER A 12 2.11 53.26 12.63
C SER A 12 3.42 52.54 12.33
N MET A 13 4.49 52.96 12.95
CA MET A 13 5.85 52.35 12.75
C MET A 13 5.91 50.92 13.32
N ASN A 14 5.23 50.66 14.42
CA ASN A 14 5.11 49.30 14.97
C ASN A 14 4.30 48.35 14.10
N ARG A 15 3.25 48.80 13.43
CA ARG A 15 2.43 48.00 12.51
C ARG A 15 3.20 47.61 11.25
N ILE A 16 3.97 48.50 10.66
CA ILE A 16 4.80 48.21 9.47
C ILE A 16 5.89 47.20 9.79
N ASN A 17 6.52 47.30 10.96
CA ASN A 17 7.54 46.34 11.39
C ASN A 17 6.92 44.97 11.69
N LEU A 18 5.75 44.93 12.29
CA LEU A 18 5.01 43.69 12.54
C LEU A 18 4.65 42.99 11.21
N LEU A 19 4.15 43.72 10.20
CA LEU A 19 3.83 43.17 8.89
C LEU A 19 5.09 42.62 8.18
N ARG A 20 6.23 43.32 8.29
CA ARG A 20 7.51 42.84 7.75
C ARG A 20 7.95 41.54 8.42
N VAL A 21 7.89 41.45 9.74
CA VAL A 21 8.24 40.25 10.48
C VAL A 21 7.34 39.07 10.08
N ILE A 22 6.02 39.29 10.02
CA ILE A 22 5.07 38.25 9.57
C ILE A 22 5.41 37.81 8.13
N GLY A 23 5.66 38.76 7.23
CA GLY A 23 6.04 38.46 5.85
C GLY A 23 7.32 37.61 5.74
N ILE A 24 8.34 37.97 6.51
CA ILE A 24 9.60 37.21 6.55
C ILE A 24 9.38 35.82 7.13
N CYS A 25 8.65 35.68 8.24
CA CYS A 25 8.33 34.38 8.82
C CYS A 25 7.56 33.48 7.85
N THR A 26 6.55 34.05 7.15
CA THR A 26 5.79 33.33 6.15
C THR A 26 6.67 32.88 4.98
N ALA A 27 7.56 33.76 4.48
CA ALA A 27 8.50 33.42 3.42
C ALA A 27 9.46 32.28 3.82
N ILE A 28 9.98 32.31 5.05
CA ILE A 28 10.84 31.25 5.58
C ILE A 28 10.08 29.92 5.67
N VAL A 29 8.85 29.94 6.19
CA VAL A 29 8.01 28.72 6.28
C VAL A 29 7.72 28.15 4.88
N LEU A 30 7.39 28.98 3.92
CA LEU A 30 7.16 28.55 2.54
C LEU A 30 8.44 28.01 1.88
N ALA A 31 9.57 28.64 2.10
CA ALA A 31 10.86 28.17 1.57
C ALA A 31 11.25 26.82 2.18
N LEU A 32 11.09 26.63 3.49
CA LEU A 32 11.32 25.37 4.16
C LEU A 32 10.39 24.28 3.64
N HIS A 33 9.10 24.60 3.47
CA HIS A 33 8.13 23.67 2.92
C HIS A 33 8.48 23.26 1.48
N ALA A 34 8.85 24.22 0.63
CA ALA A 34 9.29 23.95 -0.74
C ALA A 34 10.56 23.07 -0.79
N CYS A 35 11.52 23.33 0.08
CA CYS A 35 12.73 22.50 0.19
C CYS A 35 12.40 21.08 0.64
N MET A 36 11.50 20.91 1.62
CA MET A 36 11.09 19.59 2.09
C MET A 36 10.32 18.80 1.03
N THR A 37 9.42 19.45 0.29
CA THR A 37 8.69 18.79 -0.81
C THR A 37 9.62 18.40 -1.95
N PHE A 38 10.53 19.29 -2.37
CA PHE A 38 11.52 19.00 -3.40
C PHE A 38 12.45 17.83 -2.98
N TYR A 39 12.94 17.87 -1.75
CA TYR A 39 13.75 16.77 -1.22
C TYR A 39 12.97 15.47 -1.13
N GLY A 40 11.68 15.53 -0.72
CA GLY A 40 10.76 14.39 -0.73
C GLY A 40 10.62 13.76 -2.10
N ASP A 41 10.45 14.56 -3.15
CA ASP A 41 10.35 14.08 -4.53
C ASP A 41 11.67 13.44 -5.01
N LEU A 42 12.82 13.98 -4.62
CA LEU A 42 14.12 13.46 -5.02
C LEU A 42 14.43 12.10 -4.41
N ILE A 43 14.02 11.84 -3.18
CA ILE A 43 14.29 10.57 -2.48
C ILE A 43 13.10 9.62 -2.48
N ARG A 44 11.96 10.02 -3.07
CA ARG A 44 10.77 9.16 -3.17
C ARG A 44 11.15 7.85 -3.87
N PRO A 45 10.88 6.70 -3.28
CA PRO A 45 11.06 5.43 -3.97
C PRO A 45 10.15 5.38 -5.20
N SER A 46 10.69 5.01 -6.35
CA SER A 46 9.90 4.77 -7.57
C SER A 46 9.03 3.52 -7.47
N PHE A 47 9.34 2.65 -6.53
CA PHE A 47 8.66 1.38 -6.29
C PHE A 47 7.24 1.60 -5.74
N ARG A 48 6.25 1.11 -6.45
CA ARG A 48 4.83 1.19 -6.08
C ARG A 48 4.34 -0.12 -5.49
N ALA A 49 3.23 -0.09 -4.77
CA ALA A 49 2.63 -1.31 -4.22
C ALA A 49 2.20 -2.33 -5.29
N SER A 50 1.87 -1.88 -6.52
CA SER A 50 1.61 -2.76 -7.67
C SER A 50 2.84 -3.54 -8.11
N ASP A 51 4.03 -2.94 -8.01
CA ASP A 51 5.29 -3.46 -8.52
C ASP A 51 5.74 -4.69 -7.72
N LEU A 52 5.30 -4.77 -6.47
CA LEU A 52 5.48 -5.94 -5.61
C LEU A 52 4.93 -7.23 -6.25
N PHE A 53 3.86 -7.12 -7.01
CA PHE A 53 3.13 -8.25 -7.61
C PHE A 53 3.52 -8.49 -9.08
N SER A 54 4.27 -7.58 -9.69
CA SER A 54 4.82 -7.72 -11.06
C SER A 54 6.24 -8.29 -11.10
N GLY A 55 6.83 -8.59 -9.94
CA GLY A 55 8.17 -9.16 -9.83
C GLY A 55 9.30 -8.13 -9.99
N GLU A 56 9.01 -6.85 -9.83
CA GLU A 56 10.03 -5.81 -9.83
C GLU A 56 10.93 -5.90 -8.59
N ILE A 57 12.21 -5.54 -8.77
CA ILE A 57 13.21 -5.59 -7.71
C ILE A 57 13.02 -4.39 -6.79
N PRO A 58 12.98 -4.59 -5.45
CA PRO A 58 12.86 -3.50 -4.50
C PRO A 58 14.06 -2.55 -4.55
N PRO A 59 13.89 -1.27 -4.21
CA PRO A 59 14.95 -0.28 -4.22
C PRO A 59 16.05 -0.59 -3.21
N ASP A 60 17.24 -0.03 -3.45
CA ASP A 60 18.40 -0.15 -2.58
C ASP A 60 18.08 0.29 -1.14
N LYS A 61 18.66 -0.44 -0.17
CA LYS A 61 18.50 -0.18 1.27
C LYS A 61 18.87 1.25 1.68
N ALA A 62 19.86 1.87 1.01
CA ALA A 62 20.26 3.25 1.30
C ALA A 62 19.14 4.26 0.93
N LYS A 63 18.52 4.09 -0.24
CA LYS A 63 17.37 4.91 -0.66
C LYS A 63 16.16 4.69 0.25
N LEU A 64 15.94 3.45 0.66
CA LEU A 64 14.86 3.12 1.57
C LEU A 64 15.05 3.76 2.95
N ALA A 65 16.27 3.74 3.50
CA ALA A 65 16.58 4.40 4.77
C ALA A 65 16.38 5.92 4.71
N ALA A 66 16.82 6.57 3.61
CA ALA A 66 16.59 8.00 3.39
C ALA A 66 15.11 8.35 3.31
N ALA A 67 14.33 7.55 2.58
CA ALA A 67 12.87 7.70 2.49
C ALA A 67 12.19 7.52 3.85
N GLY A 68 12.67 6.59 4.69
CA GLY A 68 12.16 6.33 6.03
C GLY A 68 12.30 7.51 6.99
N GLY A 69 13.43 8.22 6.92
CA GLY A 69 13.63 9.44 7.67
C GLY A 69 12.60 10.52 7.38
N LEU A 70 12.25 10.73 6.10
CA LEU A 70 11.21 11.68 5.71
C LEU A 70 9.80 11.16 5.94
N ALA A 71 9.55 9.89 5.72
CA ALA A 71 8.22 9.29 5.90
C ALA A 71 7.69 9.48 7.33
N SER A 72 8.58 9.53 8.34
CA SER A 72 8.20 9.76 9.73
C SER A 72 7.60 11.15 10.01
N PHE A 73 7.88 12.13 9.15
CA PHE A 73 7.41 13.53 9.28
C PHE A 73 6.50 13.96 8.12
N SER A 74 6.27 13.08 7.13
CA SER A 74 5.54 13.42 5.92
C SER A 74 4.05 13.12 6.04
N TRP A 75 3.26 14.00 5.43
CA TRP A 75 1.83 13.79 5.15
C TRP A 75 1.60 13.45 3.67
N ASP A 76 2.67 13.23 2.90
CA ASP A 76 2.60 12.83 1.50
C ASP A 76 2.23 11.34 1.42
N GLY A 77 1.00 11.08 1.00
CA GLY A 77 0.46 9.73 0.87
C GLY A 77 1.21 8.86 -0.15
N ASP A 78 1.82 9.46 -1.19
CA ASP A 78 2.60 8.72 -2.18
C ASP A 78 3.96 8.30 -1.63
N LEU A 79 4.64 9.22 -0.93
CA LEU A 79 5.90 8.90 -0.27
C LEU A 79 5.71 7.77 0.76
N LEU A 80 4.69 7.90 1.62
CA LEU A 80 4.37 6.89 2.63
C LEU A 80 4.03 5.54 2.01
N ALA A 81 3.21 5.53 0.95
CA ALA A 81 2.79 4.30 0.29
C ALA A 81 3.96 3.60 -0.42
N ASN A 82 4.78 4.36 -1.15
CA ASN A 82 5.94 3.82 -1.86
C ASN A 82 7.01 3.31 -0.88
N TYR A 83 7.24 4.03 0.21
CA TYR A 83 8.12 3.58 1.29
C TYR A 83 7.62 2.27 1.92
N ALA A 84 6.35 2.20 2.29
CA ALA A 84 5.75 1.00 2.88
C ALA A 84 5.78 -0.20 1.91
N ALA A 85 5.51 0.03 0.61
CA ALA A 85 5.60 -0.99 -0.42
C ALA A 85 7.02 -1.53 -0.59
N ALA A 86 8.01 -0.64 -0.63
CA ALA A 86 9.41 -1.02 -0.74
C ALA A 86 9.91 -1.81 0.50
N MET A 87 9.47 -1.44 1.70
CA MET A 87 9.71 -2.23 2.92
C MET A 87 9.08 -3.63 2.82
N ALA A 88 7.83 -3.71 2.36
CA ALA A 88 7.12 -4.98 2.20
C ALA A 88 7.84 -5.89 1.19
N ALA A 89 8.30 -5.34 0.06
CA ALA A 89 9.07 -6.08 -0.92
C ALA A 89 10.36 -6.68 -0.32
N GLY A 90 11.06 -5.93 0.53
CA GLY A 90 12.24 -6.43 1.24
C GLY A 90 11.94 -7.70 2.05
N ILE A 91 10.82 -7.73 2.78
CA ILE A 91 10.46 -8.89 3.61
C ILE A 91 9.91 -10.04 2.77
N LEU A 92 9.10 -9.76 1.76
CA LEU A 92 8.45 -10.80 0.95
C LEU A 92 9.44 -11.51 0.04
N HIS A 93 10.43 -10.80 -0.50
CA HIS A 93 11.45 -11.38 -1.38
C HIS A 93 12.71 -11.87 -0.63
N PHE A 94 13.05 -11.25 0.50
CA PHE A 94 14.26 -11.54 1.26
C PHE A 94 13.95 -11.68 2.76
N PRO A 95 13.14 -12.67 3.16
CA PRO A 95 12.75 -12.82 4.55
C PRO A 95 13.98 -13.13 5.44
N SER A 96 14.02 -12.54 6.62
CA SER A 96 15.02 -12.88 7.65
C SER A 96 15.05 -14.38 7.94
N ILE A 97 16.23 -14.92 8.15
CA ILE A 97 16.41 -16.35 8.46
C ILE A 97 15.81 -16.67 9.84
N ASP A 98 15.97 -15.76 10.79
CA ASP A 98 15.44 -15.90 12.14
C ASP A 98 13.92 -15.65 12.21
N ALA A 99 13.19 -16.55 12.86
CA ALA A 99 11.73 -16.46 13.00
C ALA A 99 11.30 -15.24 13.83
N GLY A 100 12.04 -14.90 14.90
CA GLY A 100 11.78 -13.72 15.72
C GLY A 100 11.99 -12.41 14.95
N GLY A 101 13.08 -12.36 14.19
CA GLY A 101 13.37 -11.24 13.27
C GLY A 101 12.26 -11.03 12.25
N ARG A 102 11.82 -12.11 11.58
CA ARG A 102 10.71 -12.06 10.61
C ARG A 102 9.42 -11.50 11.21
N ALA A 103 9.05 -11.96 12.41
CA ALA A 103 7.83 -11.47 13.07
C ALA A 103 7.92 -9.97 13.42
N SER A 104 9.08 -9.51 13.89
CA SER A 104 9.33 -8.10 14.21
C SER A 104 9.33 -7.22 12.97
N GLU A 105 10.02 -7.65 11.90
CA GLU A 105 10.06 -6.95 10.62
C GLU A 105 8.66 -6.85 10.01
N ASN A 106 7.91 -7.96 9.99
CA ASN A 106 6.55 -8.00 9.49
C ASN A 106 5.64 -7.01 10.23
N LYS A 107 5.70 -6.97 11.57
CA LYS A 107 4.95 -6.02 12.39
C LYS A 107 5.30 -4.56 12.06
N THR A 108 6.58 -4.27 11.88
CA THR A 108 7.07 -2.93 11.52
C THR A 108 6.53 -2.49 10.16
N VAL A 109 6.56 -3.38 9.18
CA VAL A 109 6.05 -3.07 7.82
C VAL A 109 4.53 -2.94 7.82
N GLN A 110 3.80 -3.79 8.53
CA GLN A 110 2.36 -3.62 8.69
C GLN A 110 2.01 -2.26 9.30
N ALA A 111 2.76 -1.80 10.31
CA ALA A 111 2.56 -0.47 10.90
C ALA A 111 2.80 0.66 9.88
N ALA A 112 3.85 0.56 9.06
CA ALA A 112 4.12 1.53 7.99
C ALA A 112 3.00 1.56 6.93
N ILE A 113 2.49 0.39 6.52
CA ILE A 113 1.36 0.28 5.59
C ILE A 113 0.11 0.93 6.18
N ILE A 114 -0.21 0.64 7.44
CA ILE A 114 -1.37 1.22 8.12
C ILE A 114 -1.23 2.74 8.24
N ALA A 115 -0.04 3.25 8.51
CA ALA A 115 0.21 4.69 8.53
C ALA A 115 -0.03 5.33 7.15
N ALA A 116 0.45 4.72 6.08
CA ALA A 116 0.22 5.17 4.71
C ALA A 116 -1.28 5.15 4.33
N LEU A 117 -1.99 4.07 4.70
CA LEU A 117 -3.42 3.92 4.43
C LEU A 117 -4.30 4.89 5.24
N LYS A 118 -3.86 5.35 6.41
CA LYS A 118 -4.54 6.42 7.16
C LYS A 118 -4.51 7.76 6.43
N VAL A 119 -3.43 8.06 5.73
CA VAL A 119 -3.28 9.30 4.94
C VAL A 119 -3.94 9.16 3.58
N SER A 120 -3.84 8.01 2.94
CA SER A 120 -4.36 7.74 1.60
C SER A 120 -5.01 6.35 1.54
N PRO A 121 -6.30 6.22 1.90
CA PRO A 121 -6.98 4.94 2.03
C PRO A 121 -7.34 4.28 0.68
N ILE A 122 -7.38 5.04 -0.41
CA ILE A 122 -7.77 4.54 -1.74
C ILE A 122 -6.52 3.99 -2.46
N ARG A 123 -5.99 2.86 -1.95
CA ARG A 123 -4.79 2.20 -2.48
C ARG A 123 -4.95 0.68 -2.47
N PRO A 124 -5.61 0.13 -3.48
CA PRO A 124 -5.99 -1.29 -3.50
C PRO A 124 -4.80 -2.24 -3.39
N ALA A 125 -3.69 -1.97 -4.09
CA ALA A 125 -2.50 -2.83 -4.01
C ALA A 125 -1.85 -2.78 -2.61
N LEU A 126 -1.89 -1.65 -1.91
CA LEU A 126 -1.33 -1.53 -0.56
C LEU A 126 -2.21 -2.26 0.47
N TRP A 127 -3.53 -2.25 0.31
CA TRP A 127 -4.45 -3.09 1.08
C TRP A 127 -4.18 -4.57 0.88
N LEU A 128 -3.94 -5.00 -0.37
CA LEU A 128 -3.55 -6.38 -0.68
C LEU A 128 -2.22 -6.74 0.00
N THR A 129 -1.22 -5.87 -0.08
CA THR A 129 0.07 -6.06 0.58
C THR A 129 -0.11 -6.28 2.09
N LEU A 130 -0.98 -5.48 2.74
CA LEU A 130 -1.32 -5.68 4.15
C LEU A 130 -1.90 -7.08 4.39
N GLY A 131 -2.88 -7.50 3.58
CA GLY A 131 -3.48 -8.83 3.66
C GLY A 131 -2.47 -9.96 3.49
N THR A 132 -1.55 -9.84 2.53
CA THR A 132 -0.48 -10.82 2.30
C THR A 132 0.46 -10.95 3.52
N LEU A 133 0.84 -9.84 4.14
CA LEU A 133 1.66 -9.84 5.36
C LEU A 133 0.91 -10.39 6.57
N GLN A 134 -0.39 -10.09 6.69
CA GLN A 134 -1.26 -10.65 7.74
C GLN A 134 -1.42 -12.17 7.61
N ALA A 135 -1.49 -12.70 6.39
CA ALA A 135 -1.53 -14.14 6.14
C ALA A 135 -0.31 -14.87 6.71
N GLN A 136 0.85 -14.24 6.70
CA GLN A 136 2.08 -14.83 7.28
C GLN A 136 2.08 -14.87 8.82
N THR A 137 1.23 -14.08 9.47
CA THR A 137 1.16 -13.96 10.94
C THR A 137 -0.10 -14.55 11.54
N ALA A 138 -0.86 -15.32 10.78
CA ALA A 138 -2.17 -15.88 11.16
C ALA A 138 -3.18 -14.81 11.65
N ALA A 139 -2.99 -13.56 11.26
CA ALA A 139 -3.93 -12.48 11.54
C ALA A 139 -5.14 -12.52 10.59
N ALA A 140 -6.18 -11.74 10.89
CA ALA A 140 -7.39 -11.67 10.07
C ALA A 140 -7.10 -11.00 8.71
N VAL A 141 -7.00 -11.80 7.65
CA VAL A 141 -6.67 -11.37 6.28
C VAL A 141 -7.87 -10.75 5.56
N THR A 142 -9.07 -11.26 5.81
CA THR A 142 -10.30 -10.92 5.09
C THR A 142 -10.59 -9.42 5.01
N PRO A 143 -10.49 -8.62 6.10
CA PRO A 143 -10.77 -7.18 6.03
C PRO A 143 -9.84 -6.43 5.08
N ALA A 144 -8.54 -6.74 5.09
CA ALA A 144 -7.58 -6.07 4.23
C ALA A 144 -7.79 -6.42 2.76
N VAL A 145 -8.04 -7.71 2.45
CA VAL A 145 -8.34 -8.16 1.10
C VAL A 145 -9.66 -7.55 0.59
N LYS A 146 -10.70 -7.51 1.42
CA LYS A 146 -11.97 -6.85 1.09
C LYS A 146 -11.77 -5.38 0.76
N MET A 147 -11.00 -4.65 1.57
CA MET A 147 -10.65 -3.26 1.29
C MET A 147 -9.86 -3.10 -0.01
N SER A 148 -9.00 -4.06 -0.37
CA SER A 148 -8.32 -4.05 -1.66
C SER A 148 -9.32 -4.06 -2.83
N TYR A 149 -10.41 -4.82 -2.75
CA TYR A 149 -11.47 -4.82 -3.76
C TYR A 149 -12.27 -3.52 -3.77
N LEU A 150 -12.66 -3.04 -2.61
CA LEU A 150 -13.55 -1.88 -2.47
C LEU A 150 -12.88 -0.54 -2.82
N THR A 151 -11.55 -0.46 -2.77
CA THR A 151 -10.81 0.78 -3.02
C THR A 151 -10.42 1.01 -4.47
N GLY A 152 -10.70 0.08 -5.38
CA GLY A 152 -10.60 0.34 -6.81
C GLY A 152 -10.06 -0.80 -7.66
N ALA A 153 -10.05 -0.55 -8.97
CA ALA A 153 -9.47 -1.43 -9.96
C ALA A 153 -7.95 -1.53 -9.83
N VAL A 154 -7.39 -2.64 -10.27
CA VAL A 154 -5.96 -2.93 -10.21
C VAL A 154 -5.47 -3.53 -11.53
N PRO A 155 -4.15 -3.45 -11.81
CA PRO A 155 -3.54 -4.24 -12.89
C PRO A 155 -3.80 -5.74 -12.71
N ILE A 156 -3.79 -6.48 -13.82
CA ILE A 156 -4.12 -7.91 -13.82
C ILE A 156 -3.20 -8.75 -12.92
N ASP A 157 -1.93 -8.39 -12.78
CA ASP A 157 -0.99 -9.10 -11.92
C ASP A 157 -1.35 -8.94 -10.43
N VAL A 158 -1.84 -7.76 -10.04
CA VAL A 158 -2.37 -7.50 -8.70
C VAL A 158 -3.72 -8.22 -8.49
N ALA A 159 -4.59 -8.23 -9.51
CA ALA A 159 -5.86 -8.97 -9.46
C ALA A 159 -5.61 -10.47 -9.26
N PHE A 160 -4.64 -11.03 -9.99
CA PHE A 160 -4.24 -12.42 -9.79
C PHE A 160 -3.69 -12.70 -8.38
N SER A 161 -2.88 -11.80 -7.83
CA SER A 161 -2.39 -11.91 -6.46
C SER A 161 -3.50 -11.81 -5.40
N ARG A 162 -4.59 -11.05 -5.68
CA ARG A 162 -5.83 -11.11 -4.87
C ARG A 162 -6.42 -12.51 -4.88
N VAL A 163 -6.54 -13.11 -6.08
CA VAL A 163 -7.06 -14.49 -6.23
C VAL A 163 -6.23 -15.45 -5.39
N GLN A 164 -4.90 -15.41 -5.48
CA GLN A 164 -4.02 -16.25 -4.68
C GLN A 164 -4.25 -16.05 -3.16
N THR A 165 -4.30 -14.80 -2.72
CA THR A 165 -4.49 -14.48 -1.29
C THR A 165 -5.85 -14.93 -0.77
N VAL A 166 -6.91 -14.79 -1.58
CA VAL A 166 -8.25 -15.28 -1.24
C VAL A 166 -8.27 -16.79 -1.16
N THR A 167 -7.79 -17.47 -2.21
CA THR A 167 -7.92 -18.93 -2.33
C THR A 167 -7.03 -19.70 -1.36
N SER A 168 -5.89 -19.15 -0.96
CA SER A 168 -4.97 -19.77 -0.01
C SER A 168 -5.32 -19.51 1.46
N GLY A 169 -6.30 -18.65 1.75
CA GLY A 169 -6.63 -18.20 3.11
C GLY A 169 -8.09 -18.34 3.51
N ALA A 170 -8.39 -17.88 4.73
CA ALA A 170 -9.74 -17.85 5.27
C ALA A 170 -10.67 -16.87 4.53
N ALA A 171 -10.13 -15.96 3.72
CA ALA A 171 -10.94 -15.02 2.94
C ALA A 171 -11.87 -15.70 1.93
N ALA A 172 -11.56 -16.94 1.52
CA ALA A 172 -12.43 -17.76 0.68
C ALA A 172 -13.75 -18.20 1.36
N THR A 173 -13.92 -17.97 2.66
CA THR A 173 -15.18 -18.26 3.37
C THR A 173 -16.13 -17.06 3.42
N ASP A 174 -15.67 -15.87 3.08
CA ASP A 174 -16.49 -14.65 3.04
C ASP A 174 -17.20 -14.54 1.69
N GLU A 175 -18.55 -14.57 1.71
CA GLU A 175 -19.35 -14.60 0.48
C GLU A 175 -19.19 -13.35 -0.38
N GLU A 176 -18.97 -12.18 0.23
CA GLU A 176 -18.76 -10.95 -0.52
C GLU A 176 -17.38 -10.96 -1.20
N VAL A 177 -16.34 -11.43 -0.50
CA VAL A 177 -15.01 -11.59 -1.08
C VAL A 177 -15.00 -12.62 -2.20
N LYS A 178 -15.74 -13.72 -2.06
CA LYS A 178 -15.92 -14.72 -3.14
C LYS A 178 -16.48 -14.10 -4.42
N LEU A 179 -17.56 -13.33 -4.31
CA LEU A 179 -18.18 -12.67 -5.47
C LEU A 179 -17.20 -11.71 -6.16
N LEU A 180 -16.43 -10.96 -5.38
CA LEU A 180 -15.42 -10.06 -5.91
C LEU A 180 -14.26 -10.83 -6.59
N ALA A 181 -13.79 -11.90 -5.97
CA ALA A 181 -12.72 -12.74 -6.49
C ALA A 181 -13.11 -13.47 -7.79
N GLN A 182 -14.38 -13.84 -7.97
CA GLN A 182 -14.87 -14.42 -9.23
C GLN A 182 -14.61 -13.49 -10.43
N SER A 183 -14.70 -12.17 -10.25
CA SER A 183 -14.41 -11.21 -11.31
C SER A 183 -12.93 -11.25 -11.71
N ASP A 184 -12.03 -11.31 -10.73
CA ASP A 184 -10.59 -11.39 -10.98
C ASP A 184 -10.21 -12.75 -11.60
N ILE A 185 -10.84 -13.86 -11.18
CA ILE A 185 -10.65 -15.19 -11.79
C ILE A 185 -11.07 -15.17 -13.27
N ARG A 186 -12.23 -14.58 -13.60
CA ARG A 186 -12.68 -14.43 -14.99
C ARG A 186 -11.71 -13.60 -15.82
N SER A 187 -11.16 -12.53 -15.24
CA SER A 187 -10.15 -11.68 -15.91
C SER A 187 -8.86 -12.45 -16.17
N ALA A 188 -8.43 -13.30 -15.24
CA ALA A 188 -7.27 -14.18 -15.43
C ALA A 188 -7.55 -15.25 -16.52
N LEU A 189 -8.75 -15.82 -16.56
CA LEU A 189 -9.17 -16.77 -17.58
C LEU A 189 -9.26 -16.15 -18.98
N ALA A 190 -9.68 -14.90 -19.09
CA ALA A 190 -9.66 -14.16 -20.37
C ALA A 190 -8.22 -14.00 -20.92
N ASN A 191 -7.21 -14.05 -20.07
CA ASN A 191 -5.79 -14.05 -20.41
C ASN A 191 -5.14 -15.42 -20.15
N ARG A 192 -5.87 -16.50 -20.37
CA ARG A 192 -5.52 -17.87 -20.00
C ARG A 192 -4.09 -18.25 -20.40
N SER A 193 -3.66 -17.96 -21.63
CA SER A 193 -2.33 -18.33 -22.14
C SER A 193 -1.18 -17.87 -21.22
N ARG A 194 -1.36 -16.75 -20.52
CA ARG A 194 -0.39 -16.20 -19.57
C ARG A 194 -0.59 -16.76 -18.15
N TYR A 195 -1.83 -16.91 -17.73
CA TYR A 195 -2.16 -17.20 -16.31
C TYR A 195 -2.49 -18.66 -16.02
N GLU A 196 -2.59 -19.54 -17.02
CA GLU A 196 -2.92 -20.97 -16.81
C GLU A 196 -1.99 -21.65 -15.82
N PRO A 197 -0.64 -21.59 -15.94
CA PRO A 197 0.26 -22.24 -14.97
C PRO A 197 0.09 -21.66 -13.56
N LEU A 198 -0.16 -20.36 -13.47
CA LEU A 198 -0.33 -19.67 -12.20
C LEU A 198 -1.67 -20.02 -11.53
N LEU A 199 -2.76 -20.17 -12.32
CA LEU A 199 -4.06 -20.61 -11.81
C LEU A 199 -4.00 -22.06 -11.31
N ILE A 200 -3.27 -22.94 -12.00
CA ILE A 200 -3.02 -24.30 -11.53
C ILE A 200 -2.26 -24.28 -10.21
N ALA A 201 -1.20 -23.49 -10.12
CA ALA A 201 -0.43 -23.35 -8.88
C ALA A 201 -1.30 -22.81 -7.73
N ALA A 202 -2.13 -21.80 -8.01
CA ALA A 202 -3.07 -21.25 -7.04
C ALA A 202 -4.07 -22.32 -6.57
N TYR A 203 -4.59 -23.15 -7.48
CA TYR A 203 -5.51 -24.25 -7.12
C TYR A 203 -4.82 -25.30 -6.24
N VAL A 204 -3.60 -25.70 -6.56
CA VAL A 204 -2.84 -26.68 -5.77
C VAL A 204 -2.60 -26.18 -4.34
N GLN A 205 -2.32 -24.87 -4.18
CA GLN A 205 -2.05 -24.25 -2.90
C GLN A 205 -3.32 -23.80 -2.14
N ALA A 206 -4.48 -23.87 -2.80
CA ALA A 206 -5.72 -23.36 -2.23
C ALA A 206 -6.24 -24.21 -1.07
N THR A 207 -6.92 -23.55 -0.14
CA THR A 207 -7.78 -24.22 0.86
C THR A 207 -8.93 -24.96 0.18
N PRO A 208 -9.62 -25.89 0.85
CA PRO A 208 -10.82 -26.54 0.28
C PRO A 208 -11.85 -25.53 -0.25
N GLN A 209 -12.08 -24.43 0.47
CA GLN A 209 -12.99 -23.36 0.07
C GLN A 209 -12.47 -22.58 -1.14
N GLY A 210 -11.14 -22.32 -1.18
CA GLY A 210 -10.50 -21.70 -2.33
C GLY A 210 -10.57 -22.57 -3.59
N LYS A 211 -10.41 -23.90 -3.44
CA LYS A 211 -10.59 -24.86 -4.54
C LYS A 211 -12.03 -24.84 -5.07
N SER A 212 -13.03 -24.84 -4.17
CA SER A 212 -14.43 -24.75 -4.55
C SER A 212 -14.71 -23.47 -5.35
N LEU A 213 -14.21 -22.31 -4.87
CA LEU A 213 -14.35 -21.04 -5.56
C LEU A 213 -13.76 -21.07 -6.98
N LEU A 214 -12.55 -21.63 -7.14
CA LEU A 214 -11.91 -21.75 -8.45
C LEU A 214 -12.71 -22.68 -9.37
N LEU A 215 -13.13 -23.85 -8.88
CA LEU A 215 -13.90 -24.80 -9.66
C LEU A 215 -15.27 -24.23 -10.06
N GLU A 216 -16.02 -23.64 -9.16
CA GLU A 216 -17.32 -23.03 -9.44
C GLU A 216 -17.21 -21.93 -10.49
N THR A 217 -16.17 -21.08 -10.39
CA THR A 217 -15.99 -19.98 -11.33
C THR A 217 -15.54 -20.49 -12.71
N THR A 218 -14.64 -21.48 -12.75
CA THR A 218 -14.15 -22.04 -14.02
C THR A 218 -15.17 -22.91 -14.71
N GLU A 219 -16.06 -23.60 -13.98
CA GLU A 219 -17.13 -24.41 -14.56
C GLU A 219 -18.05 -23.57 -15.46
N VAL A 220 -18.37 -22.35 -15.02
CA VAL A 220 -19.22 -21.42 -15.77
C VAL A 220 -18.46 -20.70 -16.89
N THR A 221 -17.19 -20.37 -16.67
CA THR A 221 -16.44 -19.48 -17.56
C THR A 221 -15.61 -20.22 -18.60
N ASP A 222 -14.94 -21.31 -18.22
CA ASP A 222 -14.12 -22.17 -19.08
C ASP A 222 -14.18 -23.64 -18.60
N PRO A 223 -15.21 -24.40 -19.01
CA PRO A 223 -15.39 -25.79 -18.61
C PRO A 223 -14.19 -26.69 -18.95
N LYS A 224 -13.49 -26.41 -20.07
CA LYS A 224 -12.29 -27.19 -20.44
C LYS A 224 -11.15 -26.99 -19.44
N PHE A 225 -10.99 -25.77 -18.96
CA PHE A 225 -9.98 -25.49 -17.94
C PHE A 225 -10.39 -26.07 -16.58
N ASN A 226 -11.68 -26.08 -16.25
CA ASN A 226 -12.21 -26.76 -15.07
C ASN A 226 -11.81 -28.25 -15.03
N GLU A 227 -11.95 -28.95 -16.17
CA GLU A 227 -11.53 -30.36 -16.28
C GLU A 227 -10.01 -30.53 -16.04
N ILE A 228 -9.20 -29.55 -16.45
CA ILE A 228 -7.75 -29.56 -16.17
C ILE A 228 -7.50 -29.40 -14.68
N LEU A 229 -8.16 -28.44 -14.01
CA LEU A 229 -8.00 -28.22 -12.57
C LEU A 229 -8.37 -29.45 -11.74
N ARG A 230 -9.44 -30.19 -12.14
CA ARG A 230 -9.91 -31.40 -11.45
C ARG A 230 -8.90 -32.56 -11.49
N ARG A 231 -7.86 -32.49 -12.31
CA ARG A 231 -6.80 -33.52 -12.39
C ARG A 231 -5.69 -33.31 -11.36
N TYR A 232 -5.63 -32.14 -10.72
CA TYR A 232 -4.69 -31.80 -9.66
C TYR A 232 -5.33 -31.93 -8.27
#